data_ce7adc9c72cebc473bbbbe730b6081f6
#
_entry.id   ce7adc9c72cebc473bbbbe730b6081f6
#
_cell.length_a   1.000
_cell.length_b   1.000
_cell.length_c   1.000
_cell.angle_alpha   90.00
_cell.angle_beta   90.00
_cell.angle_gamma   90.00
#
_symmetry.space_group_name_H-M   'P 1'
#
loop_
_entity.id
_entity.type
_entity.pdbx_description
1 polymer ?
#
loop_
_entity_poly.entity_id
_entity_poly.type
_entity_poly.pdbx_seq_one_letter_code
_entity_poly.pdbx_strand_id
1 'polypeptide(L)'
;MANQIEEGYEVFLSDHDKPFGAVRRASPELIVYVENAGEFTIPLEAIRAVHAQKVIVDRAKLDRKLRQAIAHAHDAEDPSI
;
A
#
# COMPACT_ATOMS: atom_id res chain seq x y z
N MET A 1 -19.38 2.52 -7.12
CA MET A 1 -18.94 2.66 -6.94
C MET A 1 -18.34 3.28 -5.99
N ALA A 2 -18.11 3.01 -5.23
CA ALA A 2 -17.66 3.57 -4.23
C ALA A 2 -16.31 3.90 -4.08
N ASN A 3 -15.44 3.12 -4.34
CA ASN A 3 -14.06 3.33 -4.02
C ASN A 3 -13.33 3.92 -5.18
N GLN A 4 -13.23 5.23 -5.19
CA GLN A 4 -12.49 5.85 -6.22
C GLN A 4 -11.10 6.10 -5.73
N ILE A 5 -10.13 5.40 -6.23
CA ILE A 5 -8.73 5.54 -5.88
C ILE A 5 -8.03 6.27 -7.01
N GLU A 6 -7.22 7.27 -6.66
CA GLU A 6 -6.51 8.05 -7.65
C GLU A 6 -5.03 8.04 -7.37
N GLU A 7 -4.25 8.42 -8.37
CA GLU A 7 -2.82 8.55 -8.20
C GLU A 7 -2.51 9.48 -7.05
N GLY A 8 -1.50 9.13 -6.29
CA GLY A 8 -1.09 9.98 -5.19
C GLY A 8 -1.68 9.62 -3.85
N TYR A 9 -2.72 8.80 -3.85
CA TYR A 9 -3.26 8.36 -2.56
C TYR A 9 -2.21 7.55 -1.84
N GLU A 10 -2.16 7.67 -0.53
CA GLU A 10 -1.22 6.91 0.26
C GLU A 10 -1.83 5.58 0.66
N VAL A 11 -0.99 4.56 0.78
CA VAL A 11 -1.45 3.21 1.06
C VAL A 11 -0.93 2.76 2.41
N PHE A 12 -1.85 2.25 3.23
CA PHE A 12 -1.56 1.88 4.62
C PHE A 12 -2.01 0.46 4.90
N LEU A 13 -1.42 -0.15 5.92
CA LEU A 13 -1.90 -1.43 6.41
C LEU A 13 -3.01 -1.22 7.44
N SER A 14 -3.01 -0.10 8.11
CA SER A 14 -4.10 0.25 9.01
C SER A 14 -4.12 1.75 9.19
N ASP A 15 -5.21 2.26 9.76
CA ASP A 15 -5.34 3.70 9.97
C ASP A 15 -4.30 4.25 10.91
N HIS A 16 -3.71 3.40 11.73
CA HIS A 16 -2.77 3.86 12.73
C HIS A 16 -1.32 3.75 12.30
N ASP A 17 -1.09 3.17 11.14
CA ASP A 17 0.26 2.99 10.66
C ASP A 17 0.70 4.14 9.78
N LYS A 18 1.99 4.18 9.50
CA LYS A 18 2.50 5.10 8.51
C LYS A 18 2.26 4.50 7.13
N PRO A 19 2.14 5.33 6.11
CA PRO A 19 1.96 4.80 4.77
C PRO A 19 3.20 4.03 4.33
N PHE A 20 3.00 2.94 3.61
CA PHE A 20 4.13 2.19 3.10
C PHE A 20 4.34 2.44 1.61
N GLY A 21 3.42 3.13 0.98
CA GLY A 21 3.57 3.39 -0.44
C GLY A 21 2.54 4.38 -0.92
N ALA A 22 2.54 4.62 -2.20
CA ALA A 22 1.62 5.55 -2.82
C ALA A 22 1.09 4.96 -4.11
N VAL A 23 -0.15 5.31 -4.45
CA VAL A 23 -0.77 4.80 -5.65
C VAL A 23 -0.16 5.45 -6.88
N ARG A 24 0.34 4.61 -7.79
CA ARG A 24 0.87 5.09 -9.04
C ARG A 24 -0.19 5.04 -10.12
N ARG A 25 -1.05 4.05 -10.06
CA ARG A 25 -2.10 3.86 -11.04
C ARG A 25 -3.22 3.09 -10.39
N ALA A 26 -4.44 3.45 -10.67
CA ALA A 26 -5.57 2.77 -10.05
C ALA A 26 -6.37 1.92 -11.03
N SER A 27 -6.13 2.07 -12.31
CA SER A 27 -6.91 1.36 -13.32
C SER A 27 -6.02 1.05 -14.51
N PRO A 28 -6.17 -0.11 -15.11
CA PRO A 28 -7.10 -1.18 -14.79
C PRO A 28 -6.72 -1.97 -13.54
N GLU A 29 -5.50 -1.80 -13.06
CA GLU A 29 -5.03 -2.48 -11.87
C GLU A 29 -4.51 -1.47 -10.88
N LEU A 30 -4.59 -1.79 -9.62
CA LEU A 30 -4.03 -0.91 -8.59
C LEU A 30 -2.54 -1.16 -8.49
N ILE A 31 -1.75 -0.19 -8.90
CA ILE A 31 -0.31 -0.27 -8.83
C ILE A 31 0.17 0.69 -7.77
N VAL A 32 0.95 0.19 -6.82
CA VAL A 32 1.44 0.97 -5.71
C VAL A 32 2.95 1.01 -5.74
N TYR A 33 3.51 2.19 -5.56
CA TYR A 33 4.95 2.34 -5.48
C TYR A 33 5.37 2.28 -4.01
N VAL A 34 6.30 1.38 -3.72
CA VAL A 34 6.85 1.24 -2.38
C VAL A 34 8.27 1.74 -2.42
N GLU A 35 8.58 2.72 -1.59
CA GLU A 35 9.89 3.34 -1.61
C GLU A 35 11.00 2.32 -1.44
N ASN A 36 12.00 2.39 -2.31
CA ASN A 36 13.14 1.49 -2.29
C ASN A 36 12.83 0.06 -2.71
N ALA A 37 11.62 -0.20 -3.14
CA ALA A 37 11.26 -1.55 -3.57
C ALA A 37 10.62 -1.59 -4.95
N GLY A 38 10.07 -0.47 -5.40
CA GLY A 38 9.49 -0.44 -6.74
C GLY A 38 7.99 -0.56 -6.73
N GLU A 39 7.44 -0.92 -7.86
CA GLU A 39 6.00 -0.96 -8.04
C GLU A 39 5.47 -2.36 -7.83
N PHE A 40 4.30 -2.44 -7.24
CA PHE A 40 3.63 -3.70 -6.99
C PHE A 40 2.16 -3.58 -7.35
N THR A 41 1.58 -4.68 -7.83
CA THR A 41 0.16 -4.72 -8.11
C THR A 41 -0.57 -5.25 -6.89
N ILE A 42 -1.62 -4.57 -6.47
CA ILE A 42 -2.41 -5.00 -5.34
C ILE A 42 -3.77 -5.44 -5.85
N PRO A 43 -4.21 -6.66 -5.52
CA PRO A 43 -5.53 -7.11 -5.95
C PRO A 43 -6.59 -6.25 -5.29
N LEU A 44 -7.64 -5.96 -6.03
CA LEU A 44 -8.71 -5.11 -5.51
C LEU A 44 -9.35 -5.71 -4.28
N GLU A 45 -9.38 -7.03 -4.20
CA GLU A 45 -9.97 -7.69 -3.03
C GLU A 45 -9.16 -7.46 -1.77
N ALA A 46 -7.94 -6.98 -1.89
CA ALA A 46 -7.13 -6.69 -0.71
C ALA A 46 -7.45 -5.32 -0.12
N ILE A 47 -8.24 -4.51 -0.80
CA ILE A 47 -8.58 -3.19 -0.32
C ILE A 47 -9.64 -3.31 0.76
N ARG A 48 -9.33 -2.79 1.95
CA ARG A 48 -10.28 -2.82 3.05
C ARG A 48 -11.10 -1.55 3.15
N ALA A 49 -10.51 -0.42 2.87
CA ALA A 49 -11.20 0.85 2.98
C ALA A 49 -10.48 1.91 2.18
N VAL A 50 -11.23 2.90 1.73
CA VAL A 50 -10.68 4.05 1.02
C VAL A 50 -11.38 5.27 1.60
N HIS A 51 -10.60 6.17 2.19
CA HIS A 51 -11.19 7.40 2.70
C HIS A 51 -10.10 8.42 2.94
N ALA A 52 -10.46 9.68 2.83
CA ALA A 52 -9.53 10.79 3.08
C ALA A 52 -8.23 10.64 2.29
N GLN A 53 -8.34 10.17 1.05
CA GLN A 53 -7.19 9.99 0.17
C GLN A 53 -6.22 8.94 0.70
N LYS A 54 -6.72 8.01 1.50
CA LYS A 54 -5.93 6.90 2.02
C LYS A 54 -6.54 5.60 1.55
N VAL A 55 -5.69 4.64 1.25
CA VAL A 55 -6.11 3.29 0.87
C VAL A 55 -5.61 2.35 1.93
N ILE A 56 -6.52 1.66 2.59
CA ILE A 56 -6.16 0.70 3.63
C ILE A 56 -6.29 -0.68 3.03
N VAL A 57 -5.24 -1.48 3.13
CA VAL A 57 -5.25 -2.80 2.53
C VAL A 57 -5.05 -3.88 3.59
N ASP A 58 -5.47 -5.10 3.23
CA ASP A 58 -5.38 -6.23 4.12
C ASP A 58 -4.05 -6.95 3.85
N ARG A 59 -3.16 -6.89 4.81
CA ARG A 59 -1.85 -7.49 4.66
C ARG A 59 -1.93 -8.97 4.28
N ALA A 60 -2.91 -9.67 4.80
CA ALA A 60 -3.02 -11.09 4.55
C ALA A 60 -3.31 -11.42 3.10
N LYS A 61 -3.83 -10.46 2.35
CA LYS A 61 -4.16 -10.69 0.96
C LYS A 61 -3.13 -10.14 0.00
N LEU A 62 -2.00 -9.69 0.53
CA LEU A 62 -0.95 -9.14 -0.30
C LEU A 62 0.01 -10.24 -0.72
N ASP A 63 0.64 -10.02 -1.86
CA ASP A 63 1.65 -10.91 -2.36
C ASP A 63 2.81 -10.97 -1.38
N ARG A 64 3.48 -12.09 -1.33
CA ARG A 64 4.60 -12.30 -0.43
C ARG A 64 5.70 -11.29 -0.66
N LYS A 65 6.03 -11.01 -1.92
CA LYS A 65 7.08 -10.04 -2.21
C LYS A 65 6.73 -8.67 -1.70
N LEU A 66 5.47 -8.30 -1.83
CA LEU A 66 5.03 -7.00 -1.34
C LEU A 66 5.10 -6.95 0.17
N ARG A 67 4.69 -8.02 0.84
CA ARG A 67 4.77 -8.05 2.30
C ARG A 67 6.21 -7.90 2.77
N GLN A 68 7.14 -8.51 2.07
CA GLN A 68 8.55 -8.38 2.42
C GLN A 68 9.04 -6.97 2.17
N ALA A 69 8.60 -6.35 1.09
CA ALA A 69 9.01 -4.99 0.80
C ALA A 69 8.52 -4.03 1.87
N ILE A 70 7.31 -4.24 2.36
CA ILE A 70 6.76 -3.40 3.41
C ILE A 70 7.57 -3.56 4.69
N ALA A 71 7.91 -4.80 5.01
CA ALA A 71 8.70 -5.05 6.23
C ALA A 71 10.05 -4.38 6.15
N HIS A 72 10.69 -4.42 4.99
CA HIS A 72 11.99 -3.78 4.83
C HIS A 72 11.90 -2.27 4.90
N ALA A 73 10.82 -1.71 4.41
CA ALA A 73 10.65 -0.27 4.49
C ALA A 73 10.55 0.15 5.95
N HIS A 74 9.85 -0.64 6.77
CA HIS A 74 9.74 -0.31 8.17
C HIS A 74 11.06 -0.51 8.89
N ASP A 75 11.81 -1.51 8.51
CA ASP A 75 13.11 -1.73 9.09
C ASP A 75 14.03 -0.55 8.86
N ALA A 76 13.95 0.03 7.68
CA ALA A 76 14.80 1.15 7.36
C ALA A 76 14.46 2.36 8.21
N GLU A 77 13.24 2.43 8.68
CA GLU A 77 12.82 3.56 9.48
C GLU A 77 13.07 3.36 10.96
N ASP A 78 13.40 2.15 11.35
CA ASP A 78 13.57 1.86 12.76
C ASP A 78 15.01 1.54 13.05
N PRO A 79 15.79 2.55 13.39
CA PRO A 79 17.21 2.35 13.59
C PRO A 79 17.53 1.79 14.94
N SER A 80 16.58 1.50 15.70
CA SER A 80 16.84 1.12 17.05
C SER A 80 17.53 -0.21 17.19
N ILE A 81 17.73 -0.87 16.13
CA ILE A 81 18.34 -2.09 16.31
C ILE A 81 19.72 -2.05 16.68
#